data_9b724225e8cdc5c21c0598501849bd8a
#
_entry.id   9b724225e8cdc5c21c0598501849bd8a
#
_cell.length_a   1.000
_cell.length_b   1.000
_cell.length_c   1.000
_cell.angle_alpha   90.00
_cell.angle_beta   90.00
_cell.angle_gamma   90.00
#
_symmetry.space_group_name_H-M   'P 1'
#
loop_
_entity.id
_entity.type
_entity.pdbx_description
1 polymer ?
#
loop_
_entity_poly.entity_id
_entity_poly.type
_entity_poly.pdbx_seq_one_letter_code
_entity_poly.pdbx_strand_id
1 'polypeptide(L)'
;LVVFAVPYGLGAGGVDAALNNYVALHLKSRHMSWLHCMWGVGASISPYIMSYALSGGEGWNQGYFIVAVVQIALTAIIFISLPLWKRESKIFGEAAVPQEKGRSRPKPLPLKQVFKIRGAAACFLCFFCYCALEGTSTLWASSYMVSHNAFSEERAAMFASLFFIGITVGRGLNGFLTFRFSDRTLIRVGYSIICAGVVLISVPSADGLTIAGFIILGLGCAPVYPSIIHSTPSLFGAENSQAMIGMQ
;
A
#
# COMPACT_ATOMS: atom_id res chain seq x y z
N LEU A 1 -5.93 -3.48 -24.37
CA LEU A 1 -5.40 -3.36 -22.98
C LEU A 1 -5.35 -1.91 -22.53
N VAL A 2 -4.69 -0.99 -23.27
CA VAL A 2 -4.52 0.42 -22.84
C VAL A 2 -5.84 1.13 -22.56
N VAL A 3 -6.86 0.96 -23.40
CA VAL A 3 -8.18 1.59 -23.24
C VAL A 3 -8.88 1.10 -21.96
N PHE A 4 -8.74 -0.17 -21.61
CA PHE A 4 -9.33 -0.74 -20.38
C PHE A 4 -8.52 -0.44 -19.13
N ALA A 5 -7.22 -0.11 -19.26
CA ALA A 5 -6.39 0.27 -18.12
C ALA A 5 -6.85 1.59 -17.47
N VAL A 6 -7.41 2.52 -18.25
CA VAL A 6 -7.88 3.81 -17.71
C VAL A 6 -9.06 3.64 -16.73
N PRO A 7 -10.21 3.04 -17.13
CA PRO A 7 -11.31 2.84 -16.17
C PRO A 7 -10.93 1.91 -15.02
N TYR A 8 -10.07 0.91 -15.25
CA TYR A 8 -9.55 0.06 -14.18
C TYR A 8 -8.73 0.86 -13.16
N GLY A 9 -7.78 1.69 -13.62
CA GLY A 9 -6.96 2.53 -12.75
C GLY A 9 -7.78 3.55 -11.96
N LEU A 10 -8.78 4.18 -12.58
CA LEU A 10 -9.71 5.11 -11.91
C LEU A 10 -10.52 4.37 -10.82
N GLY A 11 -11.02 3.17 -11.13
CA GLY A 11 -11.74 2.35 -10.16
C GLY A 11 -10.87 1.92 -8.99
N ALA A 12 -9.67 1.40 -9.27
CA ALA A 12 -8.72 0.94 -8.27
C ALA A 12 -8.28 2.08 -7.34
N GLY A 13 -7.86 3.24 -7.91
CA GLY A 13 -7.46 4.40 -7.11
C GLY A 13 -8.60 4.99 -6.29
N GLY A 14 -9.83 5.03 -6.85
CA GLY A 14 -11.01 5.50 -6.10
C GLY A 14 -11.35 4.60 -4.91
N VAL A 15 -11.30 3.28 -5.08
CA VAL A 15 -11.53 2.30 -3.99
C VAL A 15 -10.42 2.41 -2.95
N ASP A 16 -9.17 2.47 -3.37
CA ASP A 16 -8.02 2.57 -2.47
C ASP A 16 -8.10 3.83 -1.59
N ALA A 17 -8.29 5.00 -2.20
CA ALA A 17 -8.42 6.25 -1.46
C ALA A 17 -9.62 6.26 -0.50
N ALA A 18 -10.77 5.72 -0.93
CA ALA A 18 -11.97 5.68 -0.09
C ALA A 18 -11.80 4.74 1.10
N LEU A 19 -11.24 3.53 0.86
CA LEU A 19 -11.04 2.52 1.90
C LEU A 19 -9.97 2.96 2.91
N ASN A 20 -8.85 3.50 2.44
CA ASN A 20 -7.80 4.05 3.29
C ASN A 20 -8.33 5.19 4.17
N ASN A 21 -9.12 6.12 3.60
CA ASN A 21 -9.71 7.21 4.37
C ASN A 21 -10.72 6.69 5.41
N TYR A 22 -11.55 5.71 5.05
CA TYR A 22 -12.48 5.09 6.00
C TYR A 22 -11.74 4.44 7.16
N VAL A 23 -10.72 3.64 6.89
CA VAL A 23 -9.92 2.98 7.92
C VAL A 23 -9.17 4.00 8.79
N ALA A 24 -8.62 5.05 8.19
CA ALA A 24 -7.90 6.11 8.92
C ALA A 24 -8.80 6.90 9.87
N LEU A 25 -10.08 7.10 9.51
CA LEU A 25 -11.05 7.86 10.31
C LEU A 25 -11.73 7.03 11.40
N HIS A 26 -11.99 5.74 11.13
CA HIS A 26 -12.90 4.96 11.96
C HIS A 26 -12.25 3.78 12.68
N LEU A 27 -11.06 3.35 12.23
CA LEU A 27 -10.40 2.16 12.74
C LEU A 27 -9.02 2.49 13.33
N LYS A 28 -8.41 1.50 13.99
CA LYS A 28 -7.09 1.66 14.60
C LYS A 28 -5.98 1.37 13.58
N SER A 29 -4.77 1.90 13.78
CA SER A 29 -3.59 1.74 12.93
C SER A 29 -3.30 0.27 12.54
N ARG A 30 -3.58 -0.69 13.44
CA ARG A 30 -3.43 -2.13 13.13
C ARG A 30 -4.27 -2.59 11.94
N HIS A 31 -5.48 -2.07 11.81
CA HIS A 31 -6.37 -2.44 10.70
C HIS A 31 -5.85 -1.90 9.36
N MET A 32 -5.25 -0.71 9.39
CA MET A 32 -4.54 -0.15 8.24
C MET A 32 -3.37 -1.05 7.82
N SER A 33 -2.56 -1.48 8.78
CA SER A 33 -1.42 -2.38 8.51
C SER A 33 -1.87 -3.73 7.96
N TRP A 34 -2.93 -4.32 8.51
CA TRP A 34 -3.45 -5.60 8.01
C TRP A 34 -4.16 -5.48 6.66
N LEU A 35 -4.83 -4.35 6.39
CA LEU A 35 -5.37 -4.05 5.06
C LEU A 35 -4.25 -4.12 4.01
N HIS A 36 -3.15 -3.43 4.27
CA HIS A 36 -2.00 -3.44 3.36
C HIS A 36 -1.20 -4.75 3.36
N CYS A 37 -1.29 -5.56 4.43
CA CYS A 37 -0.78 -6.93 4.42
C CYS A 37 -1.56 -7.79 3.42
N MET A 38 -2.88 -7.68 3.37
CA MET A 38 -3.71 -8.39 2.39
C MET A 38 -3.38 -8.01 0.94
N TRP A 39 -3.03 -6.74 0.69
CA TRP A 39 -2.48 -6.34 -0.60
C TRP A 39 -1.21 -7.13 -0.96
N GLY A 40 -0.28 -7.27 -0.02
CA GLY A 40 0.95 -8.05 -0.20
C GLY A 40 0.68 -9.54 -0.47
N VAL A 41 -0.30 -10.12 0.21
CA VAL A 41 -0.77 -11.50 -0.05
C VAL A 41 -1.29 -11.63 -1.49
N GLY A 42 -2.13 -10.68 -1.93
CA GLY A 42 -2.65 -10.66 -3.30
C GLY A 42 -1.54 -10.52 -4.35
N ALA A 43 -0.59 -9.61 -4.12
CA ALA A 43 0.56 -9.41 -4.99
C ALA A 43 1.45 -10.66 -5.07
N SER A 44 1.55 -11.42 -3.98
CA SER A 44 2.31 -12.68 -3.93
C SER A 44 1.60 -13.83 -4.66
N ILE A 45 0.27 -13.89 -4.63
CA ILE A 45 -0.52 -14.97 -5.25
C ILE A 45 -0.67 -14.76 -6.77
N SER A 46 -0.78 -13.51 -7.23
CA SER A 46 -1.07 -13.19 -8.63
C SER A 46 -0.08 -13.82 -9.64
N PRO A 47 1.24 -13.83 -9.41
CA PRO A 47 2.18 -14.48 -10.32
C PRO A 47 1.97 -16.00 -10.43
N TYR A 48 1.53 -16.67 -9.35
CA TYR A 48 1.25 -18.10 -9.38
C TYR A 48 0.03 -18.43 -10.24
N ILE A 49 -1.02 -17.59 -10.19
CA ILE A 49 -2.20 -17.74 -11.08
C ILE A 49 -1.77 -17.64 -12.54
N MET A 50 -0.92 -16.65 -12.86
CA MET A 50 -0.42 -16.45 -14.20
C MET A 50 0.49 -17.60 -14.64
N SER A 51 1.40 -18.05 -13.76
CA SER A 51 2.28 -19.19 -14.02
C SER A 51 1.49 -20.47 -14.31
N TYR A 52 0.45 -20.73 -13.52
CA TYR A 52 -0.45 -21.88 -13.74
C TYR A 52 -1.10 -21.84 -15.14
N ALA A 53 -1.66 -20.67 -15.50
CA ALA A 53 -2.29 -20.51 -16.82
C ALA A 53 -1.32 -20.68 -17.99
N LEU A 54 -0.10 -20.15 -17.86
CA LEU A 54 0.94 -20.27 -18.88
C LEU A 54 1.47 -21.71 -19.00
N SER A 55 1.70 -22.40 -17.88
CA SER A 55 2.19 -23.79 -17.86
C SER A 55 1.16 -24.78 -18.38
N GLY A 56 -0.13 -24.50 -18.21
CA GLY A 56 -1.23 -25.31 -18.76
C GLY A 56 -1.44 -25.18 -20.27
N GLY A 57 -0.67 -24.33 -20.96
CA GLY A 57 -0.79 -24.12 -22.40
C GLY A 57 -1.98 -23.25 -22.83
N GLU A 58 -2.78 -22.76 -21.90
CA GLU A 58 -3.99 -21.96 -22.17
C GLU A 58 -3.68 -20.46 -22.39
N GLY A 59 -2.45 -20.04 -22.15
CA GLY A 59 -1.96 -18.70 -22.39
C GLY A 59 -2.38 -17.67 -21.33
N TRP A 60 -1.88 -16.44 -21.47
CA TRP A 60 -2.11 -15.35 -20.52
C TRP A 60 -3.60 -14.96 -20.37
N ASN A 61 -4.42 -15.21 -21.40
CA ASN A 61 -5.86 -14.92 -21.36
C ASN A 61 -6.57 -15.67 -20.24
N GLN A 62 -6.19 -16.92 -19.98
CA GLN A 62 -6.77 -17.73 -18.91
C GLN A 62 -6.40 -17.19 -17.53
N GLY A 63 -5.16 -16.72 -17.35
CA GLY A 63 -4.76 -16.06 -16.10
C GLY A 63 -5.62 -14.84 -15.78
N TYR A 64 -5.84 -13.96 -16.77
CA TYR A 64 -6.74 -12.82 -16.62
C TYR A 64 -8.19 -13.22 -16.41
N PHE A 65 -8.67 -14.29 -17.04
CA PHE A 65 -10.03 -14.80 -16.85
C PHE A 65 -10.24 -15.27 -15.41
N ILE A 66 -9.31 -16.03 -14.84
CA ILE A 66 -9.36 -16.46 -13.43
C ILE A 66 -9.45 -15.24 -12.49
N VAL A 67 -8.59 -14.26 -12.71
CA VAL A 67 -8.61 -13.02 -11.89
C VAL A 67 -9.94 -12.28 -12.06
N ALA A 68 -10.49 -12.19 -13.29
CA ALA A 68 -11.76 -11.54 -13.55
C ALA A 68 -12.92 -12.23 -12.80
N VAL A 69 -12.97 -13.57 -12.79
CA VAL A 69 -13.98 -14.33 -12.04
C VAL A 69 -13.90 -14.03 -10.54
N VAL A 70 -12.68 -14.00 -9.97
CA VAL A 70 -12.47 -13.64 -8.56
C VAL A 70 -12.95 -12.21 -8.28
N GLN A 71 -12.65 -11.26 -9.15
CA GLN A 71 -13.08 -9.86 -9.03
C GLN A 71 -14.61 -9.70 -9.13
N ILE A 72 -15.25 -10.43 -10.04
CA ILE A 72 -16.73 -10.43 -10.16
C ILE A 72 -17.37 -10.99 -8.88
N ALA A 73 -16.86 -12.11 -8.37
CA ALA A 73 -17.34 -12.69 -7.11
C ALA A 73 -17.17 -11.74 -5.94
N LEU A 74 -16.00 -11.10 -5.80
CA LEU A 74 -15.75 -10.10 -4.77
C LEU A 74 -16.69 -8.90 -4.90
N THR A 75 -16.89 -8.41 -6.12
CA THR A 75 -17.81 -7.30 -6.39
C THR A 75 -19.25 -7.66 -5.99
N ALA A 76 -19.71 -8.87 -6.31
CA ALA A 76 -21.02 -9.35 -5.90
C ALA A 76 -21.15 -9.41 -4.37
N ILE A 77 -20.13 -9.91 -3.66
CA ILE A 77 -20.11 -9.95 -2.19
C ILE A 77 -20.20 -8.53 -1.61
N ILE A 78 -19.45 -7.56 -2.18
CA ILE A 78 -19.51 -6.17 -1.75
C ILE A 78 -20.91 -5.59 -1.97
N PHE A 79 -21.53 -5.79 -3.13
CA PHE A 79 -22.90 -5.33 -3.39
C PHE A 79 -23.92 -5.92 -2.42
N ILE A 80 -23.84 -7.23 -2.14
CA ILE A 80 -24.72 -7.92 -1.19
C ILE A 80 -24.50 -7.36 0.23
N SER A 81 -23.28 -6.98 0.58
CA SER A 81 -22.93 -6.43 1.90
C SER A 81 -23.29 -4.95 2.09
N LEU A 82 -23.65 -4.20 1.05
CA LEU A 82 -23.97 -2.77 1.13
C LEU A 82 -24.98 -2.38 2.24
N PRO A 83 -26.05 -3.17 2.53
CA PRO A 83 -26.95 -2.86 3.63
C PRO A 83 -26.25 -2.85 5.01
N LEU A 84 -25.24 -3.71 5.20
CA LEU A 84 -24.45 -3.77 6.45
C LEU A 84 -23.65 -2.49 6.63
N TRP A 85 -23.02 -1.98 5.56
CA TRP A 85 -22.24 -0.74 5.59
C TRP A 85 -23.11 0.47 5.95
N LYS A 86 -24.36 0.51 5.46
CA LYS A 86 -25.32 1.56 5.84
C LYS A 86 -25.66 1.54 7.34
N ARG A 87 -25.70 0.37 7.94
CA ARG A 87 -25.96 0.21 9.37
C ARG A 87 -24.74 0.70 10.18
N GLU A 88 -23.54 0.28 9.79
CA GLU A 88 -22.30 0.70 10.42
C GLU A 88 -22.08 2.22 10.29
N SER A 89 -22.36 2.83 9.13
CA SER A 89 -22.22 4.27 8.96
C SER A 89 -23.13 5.09 9.87
N LYS A 90 -24.29 4.55 10.31
CA LYS A 90 -25.11 5.18 11.33
C LYS A 90 -24.50 5.10 12.71
N ILE A 91 -23.86 3.97 13.04
CA ILE A 91 -23.23 3.74 14.35
C ILE A 91 -21.94 4.56 14.47
N PHE A 92 -21.07 4.55 13.43
CA PHE A 92 -19.78 5.23 13.45
C PHE A 92 -19.88 6.69 12.99
N GLY A 93 -20.85 7.05 12.14
CA GLY A 93 -21.07 8.42 11.66
C GLY A 93 -21.53 9.37 12.77
N GLU A 94 -22.27 8.86 13.76
CA GLU A 94 -22.65 9.63 14.95
C GLU A 94 -21.49 9.82 15.93
N ALA A 95 -20.49 8.94 15.92
CA ALA A 95 -19.35 8.99 16.84
C ALA A 95 -18.15 9.81 16.30
N ALA A 96 -18.01 9.95 14.98
CA ALA A 96 -16.79 10.49 14.36
C ALA A 96 -16.84 11.99 14.04
N VAL A 97 -18.03 12.57 13.84
CA VAL A 97 -18.24 14.01 13.65
C VAL A 97 -19.59 14.35 14.26
N PRO A 98 -19.67 15.27 15.24
CA PRO A 98 -20.97 15.82 15.65
C PRO A 98 -21.59 16.47 14.42
N GLN A 99 -22.57 15.82 13.82
CA GLN A 99 -23.39 16.45 12.77
C GLN A 99 -24.22 17.55 13.44
N GLU A 100 -23.72 18.78 13.41
CA GLU A 100 -24.60 19.93 13.52
C GLU A 100 -25.66 19.79 12.43
N LYS A 101 -26.90 19.56 12.86
CA LYS A 101 -28.05 19.49 11.99
C LYS A 101 -28.08 20.77 11.15
N GLY A 102 -27.76 20.65 9.86
CA GLY A 102 -27.78 21.78 8.92
C GLY A 102 -26.50 22.03 8.12
N ARG A 103 -25.39 21.38 8.41
CA ARG A 103 -24.19 21.52 7.59
C ARG A 103 -24.24 20.55 6.40
N SER A 104 -24.32 21.10 5.19
CA SER A 104 -24.09 20.36 3.94
C SER A 104 -22.73 19.67 4.00
N ARG A 105 -22.62 18.45 3.43
CA ARG A 105 -21.34 17.74 3.31
C ARG A 105 -20.25 18.70 2.82
N PRO A 106 -19.09 18.76 3.48
CA PRO A 106 -18.02 19.65 3.03
C PRO A 106 -17.74 19.38 1.54
N LYS A 107 -17.72 20.43 0.74
CA LYS A 107 -17.35 20.30 -0.68
C LYS A 107 -15.92 19.80 -0.75
N PRO A 108 -15.61 18.88 -1.70
CA PRO A 108 -14.25 18.45 -1.91
C PRO A 108 -13.32 19.65 -2.09
N LEU A 109 -12.22 19.67 -1.34
CA LEU A 109 -11.23 20.74 -1.44
C LEU A 109 -10.60 20.72 -2.85
N PRO A 110 -10.55 21.83 -3.57
CA PRO A 110 -9.80 21.89 -4.82
C PRO A 110 -8.32 21.63 -4.55
N LEU A 111 -7.66 20.88 -5.46
CA LEU A 111 -6.25 20.46 -5.34
C LEU A 111 -5.31 21.60 -4.93
N LYS A 112 -5.51 22.82 -5.50
CA LYS A 112 -4.71 24.00 -5.15
C LYS A 112 -4.82 24.42 -3.68
N GLN A 113 -5.94 24.12 -3.02
CA GLN A 113 -6.13 24.43 -1.60
C GLN A 113 -5.49 23.39 -0.69
N VAL A 114 -5.41 22.13 -1.13
CA VAL A 114 -4.74 21.06 -0.38
C VAL A 114 -3.26 21.39 -0.17
N PHE A 115 -2.56 21.89 -1.21
CA PHE A 115 -1.16 22.32 -1.10
C PHE A 115 -0.94 23.51 -0.16
N LYS A 116 -1.99 24.31 0.14
CA LYS A 116 -1.90 25.43 1.08
C LYS A 116 -2.01 24.99 2.54
N ILE A 117 -2.42 23.76 2.80
CA ILE A 117 -2.48 23.21 4.15
C ILE A 117 -1.05 23.13 4.71
N ARG A 118 -0.83 23.70 5.89
CA ARG A 118 0.49 23.73 6.52
C ARG A 118 1.02 22.30 6.73
N GLY A 119 2.17 21.99 6.17
CA GLY A 119 2.82 20.69 6.25
C GLY A 119 2.38 19.68 5.16
N ALA A 120 1.34 19.96 4.35
CA ALA A 120 0.90 19.07 3.29
C ALA A 120 1.99 18.79 2.26
N ALA A 121 2.68 19.82 1.78
CA ALA A 121 3.75 19.68 0.80
C ALA A 121 4.90 18.79 1.32
N ALA A 122 5.28 18.93 2.59
CA ALA A 122 6.31 18.08 3.20
C ALA A 122 5.84 16.62 3.34
N CYS A 123 4.56 16.41 3.69
CA CYS A 123 3.97 15.09 3.75
C CYS A 123 3.95 14.42 2.37
N PHE A 124 3.52 15.12 1.33
CA PHE A 124 3.52 14.60 -0.04
C PHE A 124 4.93 14.31 -0.56
N LEU A 125 5.89 15.18 -0.29
CA LEU A 125 7.28 14.93 -0.67
C LEU A 125 7.84 13.69 0.04
N CYS A 126 7.60 13.55 1.34
CA CYS A 126 8.02 12.40 2.12
C CYS A 126 7.39 11.11 1.59
N PHE A 127 6.10 11.14 1.30
CA PHE A 127 5.36 10.00 0.75
C PHE A 127 5.81 9.67 -0.68
N PHE A 128 6.02 10.68 -1.51
CA PHE A 128 6.59 10.51 -2.86
C PHE A 128 7.97 9.84 -2.83
N CYS A 129 8.88 10.29 -1.96
CA CYS A 129 10.20 9.67 -1.81
C CYS A 129 10.10 8.21 -1.37
N TYR A 130 9.16 7.92 -0.46
CA TYR A 130 8.87 6.55 -0.05
C TYR A 130 8.37 5.70 -1.23
N CYS A 131 7.34 6.16 -1.93
CA CYS A 131 6.77 5.44 -3.09
C CYS A 131 7.79 5.26 -4.22
N ALA A 132 8.64 6.27 -4.45
CA ALA A 132 9.72 6.18 -5.43
C ALA A 132 10.74 5.09 -5.05
N LEU A 133 11.10 4.99 -3.77
CA LEU A 133 12.01 3.95 -3.27
C LEU A 133 11.37 2.55 -3.36
N GLU A 134 10.13 2.39 -2.89
CA GLU A 134 9.40 1.12 -2.98
C GLU A 134 9.22 0.69 -4.45
N GLY A 135 8.79 1.61 -5.32
CA GLY A 135 8.62 1.38 -6.74
C GLY A 135 9.91 1.03 -7.47
N THR A 136 11.01 1.74 -7.16
CA THR A 136 12.33 1.44 -7.72
C THR A 136 12.79 0.04 -7.30
N SER A 137 12.67 -0.29 -6.03
CA SER A 137 13.04 -1.62 -5.53
C SER A 137 12.19 -2.72 -6.17
N THR A 138 10.89 -2.48 -6.33
CA THR A 138 9.96 -3.41 -6.99
C THR A 138 10.33 -3.68 -8.44
N LEU A 139 10.69 -2.63 -9.20
CA LEU A 139 10.91 -2.74 -10.63
C LEU A 139 12.34 -3.16 -10.98
N TRP A 140 13.32 -2.73 -10.21
CA TRP A 140 14.72 -2.80 -10.61
C TRP A 140 15.58 -3.77 -9.77
N ALA A 141 15.04 -4.36 -8.68
CA ALA A 141 15.83 -5.26 -7.81
C ALA A 141 16.47 -6.41 -8.59
N SER A 142 15.70 -7.11 -9.44
CA SER A 142 16.21 -8.20 -10.24
C SER A 142 17.28 -7.72 -11.23
N SER A 143 17.01 -6.66 -11.99
CA SER A 143 17.96 -6.10 -12.96
C SER A 143 19.24 -5.62 -12.29
N TYR A 144 19.13 -5.02 -11.10
CA TYR A 144 20.29 -4.63 -10.30
C TYR A 144 21.17 -5.84 -9.93
N MET A 145 20.55 -6.93 -9.44
CA MET A 145 21.27 -8.13 -9.05
C MET A 145 21.95 -8.84 -10.24
N VAL A 146 21.32 -8.81 -11.42
CA VAL A 146 21.94 -9.33 -12.65
C VAL A 146 23.15 -8.49 -13.06
N SER A 147 22.98 -7.16 -13.09
CA SER A 147 24.03 -6.28 -13.61
C SER A 147 25.17 -6.03 -12.62
N HIS A 148 24.89 -5.98 -11.32
CA HIS A 148 25.85 -5.63 -10.29
C HIS A 148 26.48 -6.85 -9.60
N ASN A 149 25.67 -7.88 -9.31
CA ASN A 149 26.12 -9.09 -8.63
C ASN A 149 26.38 -10.28 -9.58
N ALA A 150 26.17 -10.10 -10.88
CA ALA A 150 26.31 -11.14 -11.90
C ALA A 150 25.48 -12.43 -11.60
N PHE A 151 24.32 -12.29 -10.92
CA PHE A 151 23.39 -13.39 -10.74
C PHE A 151 22.75 -13.80 -12.06
N SER A 152 22.40 -15.09 -12.22
CA SER A 152 21.50 -15.49 -13.29
C SER A 152 20.13 -14.83 -13.13
N GLU A 153 19.42 -14.59 -14.24
CA GLU A 153 18.09 -13.94 -14.23
C GLU A 153 17.11 -14.66 -13.30
N GLU A 154 17.16 -16.00 -13.27
CA GLU A 154 16.32 -16.83 -12.41
C GLU A 154 16.62 -16.58 -10.91
N ARG A 155 17.90 -16.60 -10.52
CA ARG A 155 18.30 -16.33 -9.13
C ARG A 155 18.00 -14.91 -8.70
N ALA A 156 18.23 -13.94 -9.58
CA ALA A 156 17.92 -12.53 -9.33
C ALA A 156 16.42 -12.31 -9.11
N ALA A 157 15.57 -12.93 -9.93
CA ALA A 157 14.11 -12.87 -9.77
C ALA A 157 13.65 -13.50 -8.43
N MET A 158 14.23 -14.66 -8.07
CA MET A 158 13.95 -15.32 -6.80
C MET A 158 14.34 -14.42 -5.60
N PHE A 159 15.52 -13.84 -5.60
CA PHE A 159 15.97 -12.97 -4.50
C PHE A 159 15.22 -11.62 -4.47
N ALA A 160 14.84 -11.06 -5.62
CA ALA A 160 14.02 -9.88 -5.67
C ALA A 160 12.63 -10.10 -5.01
N SER A 161 12.10 -11.33 -5.08
CA SER A 161 10.83 -11.66 -4.40
C SER A 161 10.91 -11.56 -2.88
N LEU A 162 12.10 -11.68 -2.28
CA LEU A 162 12.30 -11.56 -0.83
C LEU A 162 11.99 -10.14 -0.32
N PHE A 163 12.13 -9.12 -1.16
CA PHE A 163 11.68 -7.77 -0.85
C PHE A 163 10.16 -7.72 -0.59
N PHE A 164 9.37 -8.36 -1.45
CA PHE A 164 7.91 -8.43 -1.28
C PHE A 164 7.52 -9.27 -0.06
N ILE A 165 8.22 -10.36 0.20
CA ILE A 165 8.02 -11.16 1.41
C ILE A 165 8.31 -10.29 2.64
N GLY A 166 9.42 -9.51 2.61
CA GLY A 166 9.76 -8.55 3.66
C GLY A 166 8.65 -7.54 3.94
N ILE A 167 8.09 -6.93 2.88
CA ILE A 167 6.97 -5.98 3.01
C ILE A 167 5.73 -6.67 3.58
N THR A 168 5.34 -7.82 3.04
CA THR A 168 4.10 -8.52 3.43
C THR A 168 4.16 -8.99 4.87
N VAL A 169 5.21 -9.70 5.24
CA VAL A 169 5.45 -10.17 6.61
C VAL A 169 5.58 -8.98 7.56
N GLY A 170 6.36 -7.98 7.15
CA GLY A 170 6.54 -6.76 7.94
C GLY A 170 5.22 -6.01 8.18
N ARG A 171 4.31 -5.90 7.20
CA ARG A 171 2.98 -5.31 7.37
C ARG A 171 2.10 -6.12 8.31
N GLY A 172 2.16 -7.46 8.22
CA GLY A 172 1.50 -8.35 9.17
C GLY A 172 1.97 -8.12 10.60
N LEU A 173 3.30 -8.12 10.82
CA LEU A 173 3.92 -7.85 12.11
C LEU A 173 3.64 -6.43 12.62
N ASN A 174 3.66 -5.43 11.73
CA ASN A 174 3.38 -4.05 12.07
C ASN A 174 1.98 -3.89 12.69
N GLY A 175 0.99 -4.65 12.25
CA GLY A 175 -0.34 -4.68 12.86
C GLY A 175 -0.27 -4.99 14.37
N PHE A 176 0.65 -5.86 14.80
CA PHE A 176 0.88 -6.14 16.23
C PHE A 176 1.73 -5.07 16.91
N LEU A 177 2.73 -4.51 16.24
CA LEU A 177 3.59 -3.45 16.78
C LEU A 177 2.80 -2.17 17.11
N THR A 178 1.73 -1.88 16.39
CA THR A 178 0.83 -0.74 16.64
C THR A 178 0.09 -0.82 17.99
N PHE A 179 0.07 -1.97 18.67
CA PHE A 179 -0.44 -2.04 20.06
C PHE A 179 0.45 -1.31 21.06
N ARG A 180 1.75 -1.18 20.76
CA ARG A 180 2.75 -0.66 21.69
C ARG A 180 3.40 0.65 21.21
N PHE A 181 3.46 0.85 19.90
CA PHE A 181 4.16 1.98 19.30
C PHE A 181 3.20 2.88 18.51
N SER A 182 3.45 4.19 18.56
CA SER A 182 2.70 5.17 17.78
C SER A 182 3.12 5.15 16.30
N ASP A 183 2.23 5.61 15.41
CA ASP A 183 2.53 5.74 13.98
C ASP A 183 3.81 6.54 13.71
N ARG A 184 4.04 7.63 14.47
CA ARG A 184 5.28 8.43 14.36
C ARG A 184 6.53 7.63 14.66
N THR A 185 6.48 6.78 15.69
CA THR A 185 7.60 5.90 16.04
C THR A 185 7.85 4.87 14.97
N LEU A 186 6.78 4.23 14.48
CA LEU A 186 6.85 3.22 13.43
C LEU A 186 7.39 3.79 12.11
N ILE A 187 6.98 5.00 11.72
CA ILE A 187 7.53 5.71 10.56
C ILE A 187 9.04 5.94 10.73
N ARG A 188 9.48 6.45 11.87
CA ARG A 188 10.92 6.72 12.13
C ARG A 188 11.76 5.45 12.12
N VAL A 189 11.29 4.41 12.80
CA VAL A 189 11.95 3.09 12.79
C VAL A 189 11.98 2.52 11.39
N GLY A 190 10.88 2.59 10.63
CA GLY A 190 10.81 2.15 9.25
C GLY A 190 11.87 2.83 8.37
N TYR A 191 11.95 4.16 8.41
CA TYR A 191 12.98 4.89 7.66
C TYR A 191 14.40 4.54 8.09
N SER A 192 14.65 4.33 9.38
CA SER A 192 15.99 3.90 9.83
C SER A 192 16.36 2.52 9.28
N ILE A 193 15.40 1.59 9.25
CA ILE A 193 15.60 0.25 8.67
C ILE A 193 15.79 0.34 7.14
N ILE A 194 15.02 1.21 6.46
CA ILE A 194 15.20 1.49 5.03
C ILE A 194 16.63 1.98 4.75
N CYS A 195 17.13 2.96 5.51
CA CYS A 195 18.49 3.45 5.36
C CYS A 195 19.54 2.35 5.55
N ALA A 196 19.37 1.48 6.56
CA ALA A 196 20.25 0.34 6.76
C ALA A 196 20.21 -0.64 5.57
N GLY A 197 19.01 -0.94 5.05
CA GLY A 197 18.85 -1.78 3.86
C GLY A 197 19.55 -1.20 2.63
N VAL A 198 19.39 0.10 2.37
CA VAL A 198 20.06 0.79 1.26
C VAL A 198 21.59 0.72 1.41
N VAL A 199 22.12 0.96 2.61
CA VAL A 199 23.57 0.87 2.87
C VAL A 199 24.08 -0.56 2.57
N LEU A 200 23.36 -1.59 3.01
CA LEU A 200 23.76 -2.99 2.74
C LEU A 200 23.75 -3.33 1.25
N ILE A 201 22.73 -2.85 0.51
CA ILE A 201 22.66 -3.05 -0.95
C ILE A 201 23.82 -2.36 -1.66
N SER A 202 24.28 -1.23 -1.14
CA SER A 202 25.34 -0.42 -1.75
C SER A 202 26.76 -0.95 -1.52
N VAL A 203 26.95 -2.01 -0.71
CA VAL A 203 28.28 -2.61 -0.47
C VAL A 203 28.73 -3.42 -1.69
N PRO A 204 29.83 -3.04 -2.36
CA PRO A 204 30.29 -3.72 -3.57
C PRO A 204 30.67 -5.17 -3.30
N SER A 205 30.40 -6.04 -4.26
CA SER A 205 30.86 -7.45 -4.30
C SER A 205 30.46 -8.31 -3.10
N ALA A 206 29.35 -7.98 -2.44
CA ALA A 206 28.86 -8.69 -1.26
C ALA A 206 27.44 -9.23 -1.50
N ASP A 207 27.32 -10.30 -2.27
CA ASP A 207 26.04 -10.93 -2.67
C ASP A 207 25.08 -11.16 -1.49
N GLY A 208 25.61 -11.69 -0.39
CA GLY A 208 24.84 -11.94 0.82
C GLY A 208 24.29 -10.65 1.46
N LEU A 209 25.06 -9.56 1.41
CA LEU A 209 24.62 -8.26 1.93
C LEU A 209 23.57 -7.62 1.02
N THR A 210 23.70 -7.78 -0.30
CA THR A 210 22.67 -7.32 -1.24
C THR A 210 21.33 -8.01 -0.98
N ILE A 211 21.32 -9.32 -0.84
CA ILE A 211 20.10 -10.10 -0.55
C ILE A 211 19.51 -9.69 0.80
N ALA A 212 20.34 -9.66 1.86
CA ALA A 212 19.90 -9.22 3.18
C ALA A 212 19.39 -7.78 3.17
N GLY A 213 20.03 -6.91 2.40
CA GLY A 213 19.64 -5.51 2.22
C GLY A 213 18.24 -5.37 1.62
N PHE A 214 17.88 -6.15 0.60
CA PHE A 214 16.52 -6.14 0.04
C PHE A 214 15.46 -6.65 1.01
N ILE A 215 15.76 -7.67 1.82
CA ILE A 215 14.85 -8.16 2.87
C ILE A 215 14.64 -7.06 3.93
N ILE A 216 15.72 -6.46 4.41
CA ILE A 216 15.70 -5.39 5.42
C ILE A 216 14.98 -4.17 4.87
N LEU A 217 15.21 -3.81 3.61
CA LEU A 217 14.51 -2.72 2.94
C LEU A 217 13.00 -2.96 2.91
N GLY A 218 12.57 -4.18 2.55
CA GLY A 218 11.16 -4.55 2.56
C GLY A 218 10.53 -4.48 3.96
N LEU A 219 11.22 -4.97 4.99
CA LEU A 219 10.79 -4.85 6.39
C LEU A 219 10.68 -3.39 6.83
N GLY A 220 11.62 -2.53 6.41
CA GLY A 220 11.59 -1.10 6.68
C GLY A 220 10.45 -0.37 5.99
N CYS A 221 10.11 -0.73 4.75
CA CYS A 221 8.97 -0.18 4.01
C CYS A 221 7.62 -0.54 4.65
N ALA A 222 7.54 -1.69 5.29
CA ALA A 222 6.30 -2.25 5.81
C ALA A 222 5.48 -1.31 6.73
N PRO A 223 6.05 -0.66 7.75
CA PRO A 223 5.30 0.23 8.63
C PRO A 223 5.03 1.62 8.04
N VAL A 224 5.83 2.08 7.07
CA VAL A 224 5.84 3.49 6.65
C VAL A 224 4.54 3.88 5.97
N TYR A 225 4.13 3.16 4.91
CA TYR A 225 2.93 3.47 4.15
C TYR A 225 1.67 3.48 5.04
N PRO A 226 1.32 2.38 5.74
CA PRO A 226 0.09 2.34 6.53
C PRO A 226 0.07 3.37 7.66
N SER A 227 1.23 3.65 8.28
CA SER A 227 1.31 4.63 9.37
C SER A 227 1.19 6.08 8.89
N ILE A 228 1.72 6.42 7.71
CA ILE A 228 1.53 7.77 7.11
C ILE A 228 0.04 7.98 6.81
N ILE A 229 -0.59 7.05 6.10
CA ILE A 229 -2.01 7.13 5.73
C ILE A 229 -2.88 7.23 6.99
N HIS A 230 -2.67 6.34 7.98
CA HIS A 230 -3.45 6.34 9.22
C HIS A 230 -3.29 7.62 10.04
N SER A 231 -2.10 8.23 10.02
CA SER A 231 -1.84 9.48 10.76
C SER A 231 -2.40 10.73 10.06
N THR A 232 -2.80 10.66 8.80
CA THR A 232 -3.24 11.81 8.01
C THR A 232 -4.41 12.59 8.63
N PRO A 233 -5.51 11.95 9.11
CA PRO A 233 -6.60 12.70 9.76
C PRO A 233 -6.17 13.42 11.04
N SER A 234 -5.27 12.83 11.81
CA SER A 234 -4.78 13.43 13.07
C SER A 234 -3.83 14.62 12.84
N LEU A 235 -3.15 14.65 11.69
CA LEU A 235 -2.20 15.70 11.32
C LEU A 235 -2.86 16.88 10.62
N PHE A 236 -3.85 16.63 9.77
CA PHE A 236 -4.43 17.62 8.86
C PHE A 236 -5.92 17.89 9.07
N GLY A 237 -6.54 17.22 10.04
CA GLY A 237 -7.96 17.28 10.30
C GLY A 237 -8.77 16.25 9.51
N ALA A 238 -9.84 15.76 10.14
CA ALA A 238 -10.72 14.76 9.53
C ALA A 238 -11.41 15.28 8.26
N GLU A 239 -11.71 16.59 8.23
CA GLU A 239 -12.34 17.28 7.11
C GLU A 239 -11.46 17.32 5.86
N ASN A 240 -10.13 17.31 6.02
CA ASN A 240 -9.15 17.36 4.93
C ASN A 240 -8.64 15.98 4.54
N SER A 241 -8.90 14.95 5.35
CA SER A 241 -8.25 13.63 5.22
C SER A 241 -8.56 12.96 3.87
N GLN A 242 -9.79 13.04 3.38
CA GLN A 242 -10.17 12.47 2.08
C GLN A 242 -9.36 13.09 0.92
N ALA A 243 -9.17 14.42 0.95
CA ALA A 243 -8.41 15.10 -0.09
C ALA A 243 -6.91 14.82 0.03
N MET A 244 -6.40 14.75 1.27
CA MET A 244 -4.99 14.46 1.54
C MET A 244 -4.64 13.03 1.13
N ILE A 245 -5.42 12.03 1.54
CA ILE A 245 -5.20 10.61 1.21
C ILE A 245 -5.37 10.35 -0.28
N GLY A 246 -6.34 11.01 -0.93
CA GLY A 246 -6.50 10.88 -2.38
C GLY A 246 -5.36 11.49 -3.21
N MET A 247 -4.49 12.30 -2.59
CA MET A 247 -3.28 12.87 -3.22
C MET A 247 -1.98 12.15 -2.83
N GLN A 248 -2.00 11.37 -1.76
CA GLN A 248 -0.92 10.45 -1.38
C GLN A 248 -0.90 9.22 -2.27
#